data_74afd659748f087c3d482e422818cad6
#
_entry.id   74afd659748f087c3d482e422818cad6
#
_cell.length_a   1.000
_cell.length_b   1.000
_cell.length_c   1.000
_cell.angle_alpha   90.00
_cell.angle_beta   90.00
_cell.angle_gamma   90.00
#
_symmetry.space_group_name_H-M   'P 1'
#
loop_
_entity.id
_entity.type
_entity.pdbx_description
1 polymer ?
#
loop_
_entity_poly.entity_id
_entity_poly.type
_entity_poly.pdbx_seq_one_letter_code
_entity_poly.pdbx_strand_id
1 'polypeptide(L)'
;LADETYMAGARFVPVDVTVVASPWNFPVAIPVGGVAAALAAGSAVILKPAPPAKRCAAELIAAFHEAGLPRDLVALAPLEDGEVSRYLVTHEHVDRVVLTGSYDTARLFRSWKPDMHLLGETSGKNAIIVTPSADPDLAVRDIVHSAFAHAGQKCSASSLLILVGSAGRSSRIARQL
;
A
#
# COMPACT_ATOMS: atom_id res chain seq x y z
N LEU A 1 18.82 -5.45 10.29
CA LEU A 1 19.41 -4.19 10.73
C LEU A 1 20.30 -3.69 9.61
N ALA A 2 20.16 -2.44 9.20
CA ALA A 2 20.97 -1.85 8.15
C ALA A 2 22.46 -1.94 8.54
N ASP A 3 23.31 -2.21 7.56
CA ASP A 3 24.76 -2.20 7.77
C ASP A 3 25.16 -0.80 8.27
N GLU A 4 25.61 -0.71 9.50
CA GLU A 4 25.96 0.54 10.18
C GLU A 4 27.03 1.34 9.42
N THR A 5 27.84 0.68 8.59
CA THR A 5 28.87 1.34 7.77
C THR A 5 28.28 2.26 6.72
N TYR A 6 27.12 1.92 6.14
CA TYR A 6 26.39 2.78 5.19
C TYR A 6 25.61 3.93 5.86
N MET A 7 25.39 3.82 7.17
CA MET A 7 24.63 4.78 7.96
C MET A 7 25.51 5.70 8.80
N ALA A 8 26.83 5.60 8.66
CA ALA A 8 27.77 6.44 9.41
C ALA A 8 27.47 7.93 9.20
N GLY A 9 27.14 8.64 10.28
CA GLY A 9 26.75 10.04 10.25
C GLY A 9 25.26 10.32 9.98
N ALA A 10 24.44 9.29 9.70
CA ALA A 10 22.99 9.45 9.59
C ALA A 10 22.35 9.64 10.97
N ARG A 11 21.40 10.56 11.06
CA ARG A 11 20.58 10.77 12.24
C ARG A 11 19.12 10.53 11.88
N PHE A 12 18.49 9.59 12.56
CA PHE A 12 17.04 9.37 12.46
C PHE A 12 16.32 10.43 13.31
N VAL A 13 15.44 11.19 12.67
CA VAL A 13 14.60 12.17 13.33
C VAL A 13 13.16 11.71 13.19
N PRO A 14 12.46 11.43 14.30
CA PRO A 14 11.05 11.10 14.24
C PRO A 14 10.26 12.32 13.74
N VAL A 15 9.10 12.05 13.15
CA VAL A 15 8.09 13.07 12.88
C VAL A 15 6.97 12.91 13.91
N ASP A 16 6.29 14.00 14.28
CA ASP A 16 5.35 13.97 15.39
C ASP A 16 4.07 13.21 15.04
N VAL A 17 3.45 13.51 13.89
CA VAL A 17 2.19 12.91 13.48
C VAL A 17 2.26 12.36 12.06
N THR A 18 1.94 11.07 11.94
CA THR A 18 1.80 10.38 10.66
C THR A 18 0.33 9.97 10.43
N VAL A 19 -0.24 10.35 9.30
CA VAL A 19 -1.51 9.80 8.82
C VAL A 19 -1.22 8.58 7.95
N VAL A 20 -1.82 7.43 8.29
CA VAL A 20 -1.80 6.21 7.47
C VAL A 20 -3.12 6.11 6.72
N ALA A 21 -3.12 6.39 5.43
CA ALA A 21 -4.26 6.23 4.54
C ALA A 21 -4.17 4.87 3.85
N SER A 22 -5.02 3.93 4.26
CA SER A 22 -4.90 2.52 3.89
C SER A 22 -6.00 2.06 2.92
N PRO A 23 -5.71 1.06 2.05
CA PRO A 23 -6.64 0.56 1.06
C PRO A 23 -7.65 -0.43 1.68
N TRP A 24 -8.58 -0.88 0.82
CA TRP A 24 -9.62 -1.84 1.21
C TRP A 24 -9.26 -3.31 0.92
N ASN A 25 -8.35 -3.57 -0.03
CA ASN A 25 -8.07 -4.94 -0.53
C ASN A 25 -7.18 -5.78 0.40
N PHE A 26 -6.40 -5.13 1.27
CA PHE A 26 -5.66 -5.77 2.38
C PHE A 26 -5.93 -4.99 3.68
N PRO A 27 -7.16 -5.11 4.23
CA PRO A 27 -7.66 -4.19 5.25
C PRO A 27 -7.01 -4.34 6.63
N VAL A 28 -6.14 -5.32 6.81
CA VAL A 28 -5.38 -5.56 8.06
C VAL A 28 -3.89 -5.44 7.80
N ALA A 29 -3.33 -6.22 6.86
CA ALA A 29 -1.89 -6.32 6.68
C ALA A 29 -1.22 -4.98 6.31
N ILE A 30 -1.81 -4.24 5.38
CA ILE A 30 -1.26 -2.95 4.94
C ILE A 30 -1.35 -1.88 6.04
N PRO A 31 -2.53 -1.63 6.66
CA PRO A 31 -2.59 -0.64 7.74
C PRO A 31 -1.72 -1.02 8.94
N VAL A 32 -1.65 -2.31 9.34
CA VAL A 32 -0.73 -2.74 10.41
C VAL A 32 0.70 -2.36 10.10
N GLY A 33 1.17 -2.62 8.88
CA GLY A 33 2.53 -2.28 8.48
C GLY A 33 2.83 -0.79 8.60
N GLY A 34 1.93 0.05 8.09
CA GLY A 34 2.07 1.51 8.15
C GLY A 34 2.01 2.06 9.58
N VAL A 35 1.03 1.60 10.37
CA VAL A 35 0.85 2.02 11.77
C VAL A 35 2.04 1.58 12.62
N ALA A 36 2.42 0.30 12.57
CA ALA A 36 3.52 -0.23 13.39
C ALA A 36 4.86 0.43 13.04
N ALA A 37 5.13 0.65 11.75
CA ALA A 37 6.36 1.31 11.31
C ALA A 37 6.44 2.77 11.80
N ALA A 38 5.33 3.52 11.72
CA ALA A 38 5.28 4.90 12.19
C ALA A 38 5.43 4.99 13.72
N LEU A 39 4.73 4.14 14.48
CA LEU A 39 4.87 4.05 15.93
C LEU A 39 6.30 3.66 16.36
N ALA A 40 6.90 2.66 15.70
CA ALA A 40 8.28 2.25 15.97
C ALA A 40 9.30 3.35 15.66
N ALA A 41 8.97 4.24 14.71
CA ALA A 41 9.79 5.41 14.38
C ALA A 41 9.54 6.62 15.32
N GLY A 42 8.64 6.49 16.30
CA GLY A 42 8.37 7.53 17.30
C GLY A 42 7.26 8.52 16.95
N SER A 43 6.47 8.26 15.89
CA SER A 43 5.32 9.09 15.51
C SER A 43 4.05 8.67 16.22
N ALA A 44 3.20 9.63 16.60
CA ALA A 44 1.78 9.37 16.80
C ALA A 44 1.10 9.08 15.45
N VAL A 45 0.08 8.24 15.43
CA VAL A 45 -0.53 7.74 14.19
C VAL A 45 -2.02 7.96 14.14
N ILE A 46 -2.52 8.48 13.04
CA ILE A 46 -3.94 8.51 12.72
C ILE A 46 -4.19 7.57 11.53
N LEU A 47 -4.93 6.48 11.79
CA LEU A 47 -5.33 5.54 10.73
C LEU A 47 -6.61 6.02 10.04
N LYS A 48 -6.51 6.36 8.75
CA LYS A 48 -7.64 6.63 7.87
C LYS A 48 -7.85 5.46 6.92
N PRO A 49 -8.74 4.51 7.21
CA PRO A 49 -9.03 3.41 6.30
C PRO A 49 -9.85 3.87 5.10
N ALA A 50 -9.77 3.11 4.01
CA ALA A 50 -10.75 3.21 2.94
C ALA A 50 -12.17 2.89 3.48
N PRO A 51 -13.24 3.53 2.97
CA PRO A 51 -14.59 3.36 3.49
C PRO A 51 -15.06 1.90 3.68
N PRO A 52 -14.79 0.96 2.73
CA PRO A 52 -15.18 -0.44 2.92
C PRO A 52 -14.42 -1.18 4.02
N ALA A 53 -13.27 -0.67 4.49
CA ALA A 53 -12.39 -1.32 5.46
C ALA A 53 -12.52 -0.79 6.89
N LYS A 54 -13.48 0.08 7.18
CA LYS A 54 -13.63 0.75 8.49
C LYS A 54 -13.76 -0.22 9.65
N ARG A 55 -14.48 -1.33 9.49
CA ARG A 55 -14.63 -2.34 10.56
C ARG A 55 -13.30 -3.02 10.88
N CYS A 56 -12.56 -3.45 9.86
CA CYS A 56 -11.24 -4.05 10.07
C CYS A 56 -10.28 -3.08 10.77
N ALA A 57 -10.31 -1.81 10.39
CA ALA A 57 -9.50 -0.79 11.02
C ALA A 57 -9.90 -0.52 12.49
N ALA A 58 -11.19 -0.59 12.81
CA ALA A 58 -11.67 -0.43 14.19
C ALA A 58 -11.14 -1.56 15.09
N GLU A 59 -11.25 -2.82 14.66
CA GLU A 59 -10.72 -3.97 15.37
C GLU A 59 -9.20 -3.90 15.51
N LEU A 60 -8.51 -3.46 14.46
CA LEU A 60 -7.07 -3.27 14.49
C LEU A 60 -6.65 -2.24 15.56
N ILE A 61 -7.30 -1.08 15.60
CA ILE A 61 -6.99 -0.05 16.59
C ILE A 61 -7.36 -0.51 18.00
N ALA A 62 -8.47 -1.24 18.17
CA ALA A 62 -8.82 -1.86 19.44
C ALA A 62 -7.72 -2.80 19.93
N ALA A 63 -7.18 -3.66 19.06
CA ALA A 63 -6.10 -4.58 19.40
C ALA A 63 -4.81 -3.84 19.84
N PHE A 64 -4.47 -2.71 19.22
CA PHE A 64 -3.34 -1.88 19.68
C PHE A 64 -3.59 -1.33 21.10
N HIS A 65 -4.80 -0.87 21.39
CA HIS A 65 -5.13 -0.36 22.73
C HIS A 65 -5.17 -1.48 23.77
N GLU A 66 -5.69 -2.65 23.44
CA GLU A 66 -5.66 -3.84 24.30
C GLU A 66 -4.23 -4.31 24.59
N ALA A 67 -3.32 -4.15 23.63
CA ALA A 67 -1.90 -4.40 23.82
C ALA A 67 -1.18 -3.34 24.69
N GLY A 68 -1.90 -2.31 25.14
CA GLY A 68 -1.37 -1.31 26.06
C GLY A 68 -0.89 -0.01 25.39
N LEU A 69 -1.11 0.19 24.09
CA LEU A 69 -0.78 1.47 23.45
C LEU A 69 -1.75 2.57 23.93
N PRO A 70 -1.24 3.74 24.36
CA PRO A 70 -2.05 4.89 24.72
C PRO A 70 -2.95 5.36 23.57
N ARG A 71 -4.13 5.86 23.91
CA ARG A 71 -5.13 6.31 22.92
C ARG A 71 -4.73 7.56 22.14
N ASP A 72 -3.82 8.35 22.70
CA ASP A 72 -3.24 9.54 22.09
C ASP A 72 -2.09 9.22 21.12
N LEU A 73 -1.53 8.01 21.16
CA LEU A 73 -0.50 7.59 20.22
C LEU A 73 -1.05 6.94 18.95
N VAL A 74 -2.21 6.31 19.01
CA VAL A 74 -2.84 5.71 17.83
C VAL A 74 -4.35 5.95 17.85
N ALA A 75 -4.84 6.59 16.79
CA ALA A 75 -6.25 6.95 16.66
C ALA A 75 -6.84 6.47 15.34
N LEU A 76 -8.14 6.20 15.33
CA LEU A 76 -8.92 5.86 14.14
C LEU A 76 -9.67 7.10 13.62
N ALA A 77 -9.53 7.38 12.33
CA ALA A 77 -10.30 8.38 11.61
C ALA A 77 -11.14 7.71 10.49
N PRO A 78 -12.32 7.13 10.79
CA PRO A 78 -13.13 6.37 9.84
C PRO A 78 -13.94 7.30 8.92
N LEU A 79 -13.23 8.19 8.24
CA LEU A 79 -13.80 9.25 7.41
C LEU A 79 -14.23 8.75 6.04
N GLU A 80 -15.27 9.40 5.47
CA GLU A 80 -15.55 9.31 4.05
C GLU A 80 -14.61 10.25 3.27
N ASP A 81 -14.50 10.03 1.96
CA ASP A 81 -13.77 10.96 1.11
C ASP A 81 -14.54 12.29 1.02
N GLY A 82 -13.81 13.40 1.12
CA GLY A 82 -14.41 14.74 1.12
C GLY A 82 -13.64 15.76 1.97
N GLU A 83 -14.29 16.84 2.34
CA GLU A 83 -13.67 18.00 3.01
C GLU A 83 -13.05 17.65 4.37
N VAL A 84 -13.65 16.74 5.15
CA VAL A 84 -13.08 16.34 6.44
C VAL A 84 -11.79 15.53 6.24
N SER A 85 -11.75 14.66 5.23
CA SER A 85 -10.54 13.92 4.86
C SER A 85 -9.46 14.87 4.34
N ARG A 86 -9.86 15.86 3.54
CA ARG A 86 -8.95 16.92 3.09
C ARG A 86 -8.36 17.67 4.28
N TYR A 87 -9.21 18.15 5.21
CA TYR A 87 -8.76 18.82 6.42
C TYR A 87 -7.74 17.99 7.20
N LEU A 88 -8.02 16.69 7.41
CA LEU A 88 -7.10 15.80 8.12
C LEU A 88 -5.73 15.75 7.44
N VAL A 89 -5.67 15.41 6.15
CA VAL A 89 -4.38 15.16 5.47
C VAL A 89 -3.60 16.45 5.17
N THR A 90 -4.25 17.61 5.20
CA THR A 90 -3.61 18.91 4.97
C THR A 90 -3.32 19.70 6.24
N HIS A 91 -3.72 19.16 7.42
CA HIS A 91 -3.57 19.84 8.69
C HIS A 91 -2.10 20.17 8.97
N GLU A 92 -1.83 21.31 9.58
CA GLU A 92 -0.48 21.79 9.86
C GLU A 92 0.34 20.89 10.79
N HIS A 93 -0.33 20.17 11.70
CA HIS A 93 0.28 19.22 12.62
C HIS A 93 0.44 17.81 12.02
N VAL A 94 0.09 17.60 10.76
CA VAL A 94 0.38 16.34 10.05
C VAL A 94 1.68 16.49 9.28
N ASP A 95 2.72 15.83 9.77
CA ASP A 95 4.06 15.89 9.18
C ASP A 95 4.21 14.96 7.99
N ARG A 96 3.51 13.84 8.00
CA ARG A 96 3.65 12.80 6.99
C ARG A 96 2.34 12.10 6.69
N VAL A 97 2.14 11.78 5.44
CA VAL A 97 1.05 10.88 5.00
C VAL A 97 1.66 9.65 4.34
N VAL A 98 1.34 8.47 4.86
CA VAL A 98 1.65 7.18 4.23
C VAL A 98 0.39 6.70 3.52
N LEU A 99 0.42 6.69 2.20
CA LEU A 99 -0.73 6.33 1.37
C LEU A 99 -0.45 5.02 0.65
N THR A 100 -1.33 4.03 0.84
CA THR A 100 -1.46 2.90 -0.10
C THR A 100 -2.83 2.96 -0.73
N GLY A 101 -2.89 3.14 -2.05
CA GLY A 101 -4.17 3.33 -2.73
C GLY A 101 -4.04 3.59 -4.23
N SER A 102 -4.96 4.37 -4.81
CA SER A 102 -4.92 4.71 -6.22
C SER A 102 -3.94 5.87 -6.51
N TYR A 103 -3.43 5.90 -7.72
CA TYR A 103 -2.64 7.04 -8.21
C TYR A 103 -3.46 8.34 -8.17
N ASP A 104 -4.76 8.26 -8.46
CA ASP A 104 -5.64 9.44 -8.43
C ASP A 104 -5.77 9.99 -7.00
N THR A 105 -5.82 9.13 -5.97
CA THR A 105 -5.79 9.59 -4.57
C THR A 105 -4.49 10.33 -4.24
N ALA A 106 -3.35 9.82 -4.71
CA ALA A 106 -2.07 10.50 -4.50
C ALA A 106 -2.03 11.87 -5.19
N ARG A 107 -2.53 11.94 -6.43
CA ARG A 107 -2.67 13.22 -7.15
C ARG A 107 -3.60 14.19 -6.43
N LEU A 108 -4.73 13.69 -5.94
CA LEU A 108 -5.70 14.48 -5.20
C LEU A 108 -5.07 15.07 -3.94
N PHE A 109 -4.37 14.27 -3.14
CA PHE A 109 -3.68 14.74 -1.93
C PHE A 109 -2.62 15.81 -2.25
N ARG A 110 -1.83 15.59 -3.30
CA ARG A 110 -0.87 16.56 -3.80
C ARG A 110 -1.53 17.85 -4.32
N SER A 111 -2.71 17.78 -4.90
CA SER A 111 -3.44 18.99 -5.33
C SER A 111 -3.95 19.83 -4.15
N TRP A 112 -4.21 19.21 -3.01
CA TRP A 112 -4.63 19.90 -1.78
C TRP A 112 -3.48 20.56 -1.03
N LYS A 113 -2.31 19.87 -0.99
CA LYS A 113 -1.08 20.35 -0.33
C LYS A 113 0.12 19.91 -1.16
N PRO A 114 0.62 20.76 -2.08
CA PRO A 114 1.70 20.39 -3.02
C PRO A 114 3.02 20.00 -2.34
N ASP A 115 3.31 20.57 -1.19
CA ASP A 115 4.50 20.32 -0.37
C ASP A 115 4.32 19.16 0.66
N MET A 116 3.18 18.46 0.61
CA MET A 116 2.91 17.33 1.51
C MET A 116 4.04 16.29 1.45
N HIS A 117 4.53 15.87 2.62
CA HIS A 117 5.44 14.74 2.74
C HIS A 117 4.64 13.44 2.56
N LEU A 118 4.38 13.09 1.32
CA LEU A 118 3.60 11.92 0.91
C LEU A 118 4.51 10.75 0.54
N LEU A 119 4.43 9.67 1.31
CA LEU A 119 4.98 8.36 0.98
C LEU A 119 3.87 7.53 0.34
N GLY A 120 3.91 7.38 -0.98
CA GLY A 120 2.82 6.80 -1.75
C GLY A 120 3.21 5.46 -2.37
N GLU A 121 2.45 4.41 -2.05
CA GLU A 121 2.41 3.13 -2.76
C GLU A 121 1.11 3.11 -3.57
N THR A 122 1.22 3.31 -4.88
CA THR A 122 0.03 3.50 -5.74
C THR A 122 -0.14 2.39 -6.76
N SER A 123 -1.23 2.45 -7.52
CA SER A 123 -1.53 1.49 -8.58
C SER A 123 -0.45 1.46 -9.65
N GLY A 124 -0.24 0.28 -10.23
CA GLY A 124 0.67 0.03 -11.33
C GLY A 124 0.05 -0.82 -12.43
N LYS A 125 0.81 -1.02 -13.51
CA LYS A 125 0.48 -1.93 -14.60
C LYS A 125 1.52 -3.05 -14.62
N ASN A 126 1.29 -4.08 -13.77
CA ASN A 126 2.23 -5.18 -13.64
C ASN A 126 2.22 -6.07 -14.89
N ALA A 127 3.39 -6.48 -15.32
CA ALA A 127 3.56 -7.29 -16.50
C ALA A 127 4.25 -8.62 -16.20
N ILE A 128 3.85 -9.67 -16.92
CA ILE A 128 4.59 -10.93 -17.01
C ILE A 128 5.20 -11.01 -18.40
N ILE A 129 6.50 -11.29 -18.47
CA ILE A 129 7.24 -11.49 -19.72
C ILE A 129 7.58 -12.97 -19.84
N VAL A 130 7.07 -13.62 -20.88
CA VAL A 130 7.37 -15.03 -21.19
C VAL A 130 8.32 -15.10 -22.37
N THR A 131 9.51 -15.61 -22.12
CA THR A 131 10.57 -15.78 -23.15
C THR A 131 10.45 -17.15 -23.81
N PRO A 132 11.13 -17.38 -24.96
CA PRO A 132 11.12 -18.67 -25.65
C PRO A 132 11.67 -19.86 -24.85
N SER A 133 12.48 -19.59 -23.84
CA SER A 133 13.08 -20.59 -22.95
C SER A 133 12.20 -20.97 -21.76
N ALA A 134 11.05 -20.30 -21.58
CA ALA A 134 10.13 -20.61 -20.48
C ALA A 134 9.43 -21.95 -20.70
N ASP A 135 9.16 -22.67 -19.60
CA ASP A 135 8.23 -23.80 -19.61
C ASP A 135 6.80 -23.28 -19.83
N PRO A 136 6.09 -23.71 -20.90
CA PRO A 136 4.77 -23.16 -21.22
C PRO A 136 3.70 -23.43 -20.15
N ASP A 137 3.72 -24.62 -19.51
CA ASP A 137 2.69 -25.01 -18.54
C ASP A 137 2.89 -24.26 -17.22
N LEU A 138 4.15 -24.13 -16.79
CA LEU A 138 4.51 -23.33 -15.65
C LEU A 138 4.14 -21.86 -15.87
N ALA A 139 4.47 -21.32 -17.04
CA ALA A 139 4.17 -19.94 -17.40
C ALA A 139 2.65 -19.66 -17.35
N VAL A 140 1.82 -20.54 -17.94
CA VAL A 140 0.35 -20.38 -17.91
C VAL A 140 -0.18 -20.43 -16.47
N ARG A 141 0.28 -21.39 -15.67
CA ARG A 141 -0.13 -21.49 -14.26
C ARG A 141 0.18 -20.20 -13.49
N ASP A 142 1.39 -19.68 -13.66
CA ASP A 142 1.85 -18.50 -12.95
C ASP A 142 1.15 -17.22 -13.46
N ILE A 143 0.85 -17.12 -14.76
CA ILE A 143 0.04 -16.05 -15.35
C ILE A 143 -1.35 -16.03 -14.73
N VAL A 144 -2.05 -17.16 -14.74
CA VAL A 144 -3.41 -17.26 -14.21
C VAL A 144 -3.43 -16.97 -12.72
N HIS A 145 -2.48 -17.53 -11.96
CA HIS A 145 -2.37 -17.26 -10.53
C HIS A 145 -2.10 -15.78 -10.25
N SER A 146 -1.16 -15.16 -10.96
CA SER A 146 -0.83 -13.75 -10.75
C SER A 146 -1.97 -12.81 -11.14
N ALA A 147 -2.67 -13.10 -12.23
CA ALA A 147 -3.74 -12.21 -12.72
C ALA A 147 -5.03 -12.32 -11.92
N PHE A 148 -5.39 -13.53 -11.44
CA PHE A 148 -6.73 -13.80 -10.93
C PHE A 148 -6.79 -14.24 -9.46
N ALA A 149 -5.68 -14.61 -8.84
CA ALA A 149 -5.67 -14.88 -7.40
C ALA A 149 -6.14 -13.65 -6.61
N HIS A 150 -6.87 -13.88 -5.51
CA HIS A 150 -7.51 -12.81 -4.74
C HIS A 150 -8.48 -11.97 -5.60
N ALA A 151 -9.16 -12.61 -6.54
CA ALA A 151 -10.06 -11.96 -7.52
C ALA A 151 -9.39 -10.85 -8.35
N GLY A 152 -8.06 -10.92 -8.54
CA GLY A 152 -7.27 -9.87 -9.22
C GLY A 152 -7.11 -8.57 -8.43
N GLN A 153 -7.51 -8.55 -7.15
CA GLN A 153 -7.53 -7.34 -6.31
C GLN A 153 -6.25 -7.14 -5.51
N LYS A 154 -5.11 -7.48 -6.10
CA LYS A 154 -3.78 -7.19 -5.55
C LYS A 154 -3.12 -6.07 -6.34
N CYS A 155 -2.39 -5.19 -5.65
CA CYS A 155 -1.53 -4.20 -6.31
C CYS A 155 -0.45 -4.87 -7.18
N SER A 156 -0.08 -6.13 -6.87
CA SER A 156 0.87 -6.97 -7.61
C SER A 156 0.24 -7.87 -8.68
N ALA A 157 -1.09 -7.88 -8.84
CA ALA A 157 -1.75 -8.69 -9.87
C ALA A 157 -1.28 -8.28 -11.26
N SER A 158 -0.93 -9.25 -12.09
CA SER A 158 -0.52 -8.93 -13.46
C SER A 158 -1.73 -8.55 -14.30
N SER A 159 -1.56 -7.53 -15.12
CA SER A 159 -2.60 -6.99 -16.01
C SER A 159 -2.10 -6.85 -17.45
N LEU A 160 -0.85 -7.24 -17.70
CA LEU A 160 -0.22 -7.23 -18.99
C LEU A 160 0.61 -8.51 -19.18
N LEU A 161 0.39 -9.22 -20.28
CA LEU A 161 1.19 -10.37 -20.67
C LEU A 161 1.96 -10.06 -21.95
N ILE A 162 3.27 -10.22 -21.89
CA ILE A 162 4.18 -10.01 -23.03
C ILE A 162 4.79 -11.36 -23.40
N LEU A 163 4.42 -11.89 -24.56
CA LEU A 163 4.96 -13.12 -25.11
C LEU A 163 6.06 -12.80 -26.14
N VAL A 164 7.30 -13.20 -25.86
CA VAL A 164 8.46 -12.87 -26.69
C VAL A 164 8.73 -13.98 -27.69
N GLY A 165 8.96 -13.63 -28.95
CA GLY A 165 9.42 -14.53 -30.01
C GLY A 165 8.52 -15.75 -30.28
N SER A 166 9.04 -16.98 -30.10
CA SER A 166 8.27 -18.20 -30.30
C SER A 166 7.19 -18.43 -29.26
N ALA A 167 7.32 -17.86 -28.04
CA ALA A 167 6.26 -17.92 -27.01
C ALA A 167 4.95 -17.28 -27.50
N GLY A 168 5.04 -16.16 -28.28
CA GLY A 168 3.87 -15.49 -28.85
C GLY A 168 3.19 -16.26 -29.99
N ARG A 169 3.82 -17.32 -30.52
CA ARG A 169 3.26 -18.22 -31.53
C ARG A 169 2.89 -19.59 -30.97
N SER A 170 3.00 -19.78 -29.65
CA SER A 170 2.73 -21.06 -29.00
C SER A 170 1.22 -21.34 -28.93
N SER A 171 0.75 -22.29 -29.75
CA SER A 171 -0.63 -22.77 -29.63
C SER A 171 -0.92 -23.48 -28.31
N ARG A 172 0.12 -23.95 -27.60
CA ARG A 172 -0.02 -24.56 -26.25
C ARG A 172 -0.39 -23.49 -25.23
N ILE A 173 0.33 -22.38 -25.19
CA ILE A 173 0.02 -21.24 -24.31
C ILE A 173 -1.37 -20.70 -24.65
N ALA A 174 -1.66 -20.43 -25.93
CA ALA A 174 -2.92 -19.84 -26.36
C ALA A 174 -4.17 -20.69 -26.04
N ARG A 175 -4.04 -22.02 -25.98
CA ARG A 175 -5.18 -22.91 -25.61
C ARG A 175 -5.37 -23.07 -24.11
N GLN A 176 -4.36 -22.78 -23.32
CA GLN A 176 -4.42 -22.93 -21.86
C GLN A 176 -4.79 -21.64 -21.14
N LEU A 177 -4.59 -20.49 -21.77
CA LEU A 177 -5.05 -19.17 -21.33
C LEU A 177 -6.51 -18.94 -21.74
#